data_c20fda750b3dcae36d8feb560b0ecbd2
#
_entry.id   c20fda750b3dcae36d8feb560b0ecbd2
#
_cell.length_a   1.000
_cell.length_b   1.000
_cell.length_c   1.000
_cell.angle_alpha   90.00
_cell.angle_beta   90.00
_cell.angle_gamma   90.00
#
_symmetry.space_group_name_H-M   'P 1'
#
loop_
_entity.id
_entity.type
_entity.pdbx_description
1 polymer ?
#
loop_
_entity_poly.entity_id
_entity_poly.type
_entity_poly.pdbx_seq_one_letter_code
_entity_poly.pdbx_strand_id
1 'polypeptide(L)'
;VAQLSMRHKVFGGFVLHERDGAIVSVDFGAGEDAAADEPTPLLRRTAAALARYFDGDALDDDLPLAPAGTEYQRRVWDHLRAIPRGQTRTYAEVARAVGGSARSVGGANRANPIPILIPCHRVRAADGLGGYCGSSAEGWGLAMKRRLLTLEGAAFGERTRRGI
;
A
#
# COMPACT_ATOMS: atom_id res chain seq x y z
N VAL A 1 16.29 2.24 -14.61
CA VAL A 1 15.47 1.92 -13.43
C VAL A 1 16.18 0.85 -12.61
N ALA A 2 16.55 1.17 -11.38
CA ALA A 2 17.11 0.20 -10.46
C ALA A 2 16.00 -0.58 -9.74
N GLN A 3 16.27 -1.82 -9.38
CA GLN A 3 15.31 -2.66 -8.67
C GLN A 3 15.99 -3.51 -7.59
N LEU A 4 15.20 -3.88 -6.58
CA LEU A 4 15.61 -4.77 -5.51
C LEU A 4 14.46 -5.69 -5.15
N SER A 5 14.71 -6.99 -5.19
CA SER A 5 13.78 -7.99 -4.67
C SER A 5 14.00 -8.18 -3.18
N MET A 6 12.91 -8.26 -2.43
CA MET A 6 12.93 -8.60 -1.02
C MET A 6 11.87 -9.65 -0.71
N ARG A 7 12.05 -10.40 0.36
CA ARG A 7 11.10 -11.39 0.82
C ARG A 7 10.93 -11.34 2.33
N HIS A 8 9.69 -11.38 2.78
CA HIS A 8 9.35 -11.53 4.19
C HIS A 8 8.63 -12.86 4.41
N LYS A 9 8.94 -13.53 5.51
CA LYS A 9 8.40 -14.87 5.82
C LYS A 9 6.87 -14.93 5.90
N VAL A 10 6.22 -13.82 6.24
CA VAL A 10 4.76 -13.75 6.38
C VAL A 10 4.11 -13.05 5.20
N PHE A 11 4.70 -11.93 4.75
CA PHE A 11 4.10 -11.08 3.71
C PHE A 11 4.55 -11.43 2.29
N GLY A 12 5.53 -12.31 2.12
CA GLY A 12 5.97 -12.82 0.82
C GLY A 12 6.98 -11.95 0.13
N GLY A 13 7.05 -12.08 -1.20
CA GLY A 13 8.03 -11.40 -2.04
C GLY A 13 7.55 -10.07 -2.59
N PHE A 14 8.48 -9.14 -2.73
CA PHE A 14 8.25 -7.80 -3.28
C PHE A 14 9.40 -7.43 -4.21
N VAL A 15 9.11 -6.63 -5.22
CA VAL A 15 10.13 -5.96 -6.03
C VAL A 15 9.95 -4.46 -5.92
N LEU A 16 11.01 -3.78 -5.52
CA LEU A 16 11.08 -2.33 -5.39
C LEU A 16 11.77 -1.75 -6.60
N HIS A 17 11.22 -0.67 -7.15
CA HIS A 17 11.79 0.02 -8.29
C HIS A 17 12.10 1.47 -7.95
N GLU A 18 13.29 1.93 -8.35
CA GLU A 18 13.75 3.28 -8.17
C GLU A 18 14.06 3.93 -9.53
N ARG A 19 13.69 5.18 -9.66
CA ARG A 19 14.09 6.03 -10.79
C ARG A 19 14.40 7.43 -10.28
N ASP A 20 15.53 7.98 -10.73
CA ASP A 20 15.92 9.37 -10.42
C ASP A 20 15.88 9.73 -8.94
N GLY A 21 16.31 8.81 -8.08
CA GLY A 21 16.39 9.05 -6.64
C GLY A 21 15.08 8.92 -5.86
N ALA A 22 14.05 8.33 -6.46
CA ALA A 22 12.77 8.11 -5.79
C ALA A 22 12.20 6.72 -6.09
N ILE A 23 11.46 6.16 -5.16
CA ILE A 23 10.73 4.91 -5.37
C ILE A 23 9.54 5.19 -6.29
N VAL A 24 9.41 4.42 -7.35
CA VAL A 24 8.35 4.58 -8.37
C VAL A 24 7.33 3.46 -8.35
N SER A 25 7.69 2.27 -7.87
CA SER A 25 6.74 1.17 -7.72
C SER A 25 7.18 0.13 -6.69
N VAL A 26 6.20 -0.57 -6.16
CA VAL A 26 6.36 -1.77 -5.32
C VAL A 26 5.44 -2.84 -5.89
N ASP A 27 5.99 -3.94 -6.37
CA ASP A 27 5.24 -5.03 -6.97
C ASP A 27 5.18 -6.22 -6.01
N PHE A 28 3.99 -6.78 -5.84
CA PHE A 28 3.76 -7.95 -5.00
C PHE A 28 3.91 -9.24 -5.81
N GLY A 29 4.37 -10.30 -5.14
CA GLY A 29 4.36 -11.64 -5.69
C GLY A 29 5.31 -11.86 -6.84
N ALA A 30 6.24 -10.94 -7.07
CA ALA A 30 7.28 -11.13 -8.09
C ALA A 30 8.16 -12.30 -7.70
N GLY A 31 8.40 -13.19 -8.67
CA GLY A 31 9.21 -14.38 -8.50
C GLY A 31 10.67 -14.07 -8.15
N GLU A 32 11.37 -15.10 -7.77
CA GLU A 32 12.78 -15.03 -7.32
C GLU A 32 13.76 -14.62 -8.42
N ASP A 33 13.29 -14.46 -9.65
CA ASP A 33 14.12 -14.30 -10.85
C ASP A 33 14.28 -12.85 -11.32
N ALA A 34 13.91 -11.86 -10.53
CA ALA A 34 14.26 -10.48 -10.87
C ALA A 34 15.76 -10.32 -10.73
N ALA A 35 16.47 -10.29 -11.87
CA ALA A 35 17.90 -10.03 -11.88
C ALA A 35 18.17 -8.74 -11.10
N ALA A 36 18.89 -8.87 -10.00
CA ALA A 36 19.28 -7.71 -9.20
C ALA A 36 20.33 -6.91 -9.96
N ASP A 37 19.94 -5.77 -10.51
CA ASP A 37 20.88 -4.69 -10.67
C ASP A 37 21.40 -4.33 -9.28
N GLU A 38 22.64 -3.87 -9.18
CA GLU A 38 23.19 -3.52 -7.86
C GLU A 38 22.24 -2.56 -7.14
N PRO A 39 21.73 -2.94 -5.95
CA PRO A 39 20.75 -2.13 -5.27
C PRO A 39 21.37 -0.80 -4.81
N THR A 40 20.65 0.28 -5.08
CA THR A 40 21.02 1.61 -4.63
C THR A 40 20.86 1.73 -3.09
N PRO A 41 21.50 2.74 -2.46
CA PRO A 41 21.28 3.02 -1.06
C PRO A 41 19.80 3.25 -0.70
N LEU A 42 19.04 3.92 -1.57
CA LEU A 42 17.61 4.15 -1.37
C LEU A 42 16.82 2.83 -1.40
N LEU A 43 17.09 1.94 -2.35
CA LEU A 43 16.44 0.63 -2.42
C LEU A 43 16.71 -0.20 -1.17
N ARG A 44 17.95 -0.22 -0.70
CA ARG A 44 18.34 -0.92 0.54
C ARG A 44 17.64 -0.33 1.75
N ARG A 45 17.59 0.99 1.85
CA ARG A 45 16.88 1.70 2.93
C ARG A 45 15.39 1.38 2.93
N THR A 46 14.76 1.38 1.75
CA THR A 46 13.33 1.07 1.59
C THR A 46 13.03 -0.37 1.96
N ALA A 47 13.85 -1.32 1.49
CA ALA A 47 13.69 -2.72 1.83
C ALA A 47 13.83 -2.96 3.35
N ALA A 48 14.80 -2.33 3.99
CA ALA A 48 15.01 -2.41 5.43
C ALA A 48 13.81 -1.79 6.20
N ALA A 49 13.29 -0.66 5.74
CA ALA A 49 12.11 -0.02 6.34
C ALA A 49 10.87 -0.90 6.23
N LEU A 50 10.63 -1.53 5.07
CA LEU A 50 9.52 -2.46 4.89
C LEU A 50 9.69 -3.71 5.76
N ALA A 51 10.88 -4.26 5.87
CA ALA A 51 11.15 -5.42 6.72
C ALA A 51 10.82 -5.12 8.19
N ARG A 52 11.25 -3.96 8.70
CA ARG A 52 10.90 -3.52 10.05
C ARG A 52 9.41 -3.28 10.21
N TYR A 53 8.76 -2.68 9.22
CA TYR A 53 7.31 -2.47 9.23
C TYR A 53 6.55 -3.80 9.33
N PHE A 54 6.94 -4.81 8.56
CA PHE A 54 6.33 -6.14 8.62
C PHE A 54 6.55 -6.84 9.97
N ASP A 55 7.59 -6.46 10.69
CA ASP A 55 7.87 -6.96 12.04
C ASP A 55 7.19 -6.12 13.14
N GLY A 56 6.40 -5.12 12.76
CA GLY A 56 5.54 -4.35 13.67
C GLY A 56 5.97 -2.92 13.94
N ASP A 57 7.11 -2.48 13.41
CA ASP A 57 7.60 -1.11 13.61
C ASP A 57 6.84 -0.10 12.72
N ALA A 58 6.91 1.17 13.10
CA ALA A 58 6.39 2.24 12.25
C ALA A 58 7.23 2.35 10.96
N LEU A 59 6.55 2.66 9.85
CA LEU A 59 7.20 2.89 8.57
C LEU A 59 7.83 4.29 8.54
N ASP A 60 9.03 4.39 7.94
CA ASP A 60 9.67 5.69 7.67
C ASP A 60 8.79 6.50 6.72
N ASP A 61 8.46 7.73 7.07
CA ASP A 61 7.58 8.62 6.31
C ASP A 61 8.33 9.60 5.40
N ASP A 62 9.66 9.58 5.45
CA ASP A 62 10.54 10.48 4.69
C ASP A 62 11.18 9.83 3.45
N LEU A 63 10.74 8.62 3.07
CA LEU A 63 11.19 7.97 1.85
C LEU A 63 10.72 8.75 0.62
N PRO A 64 11.61 9.10 -0.33
CA PRO A 64 11.21 9.81 -1.53
C PRO A 64 10.39 8.90 -2.45
N LEU A 65 9.16 9.29 -2.75
CA LEU A 65 8.23 8.56 -3.60
C LEU A 65 7.86 9.41 -4.80
N ALA A 66 7.83 8.80 -5.99
CA ALA A 66 7.43 9.46 -7.23
C ALA A 66 6.46 8.57 -8.03
N PRO A 67 5.22 8.42 -7.56
CA PRO A 67 4.23 7.62 -8.26
C PRO A 67 3.80 8.32 -9.56
N ALA A 68 3.78 7.57 -10.67
CA ALA A 68 3.24 8.06 -11.93
C ALA A 68 1.71 7.92 -11.94
N GLY A 69 1.02 8.97 -12.29
CA GLY A 69 -0.44 8.97 -12.38
C GLY A 69 -0.98 10.31 -12.80
N THR A 70 -2.31 10.37 -12.90
CA THR A 70 -3.02 11.62 -13.18
C THR A 70 -2.94 12.58 -12.00
N GLU A 71 -3.26 13.84 -12.23
CA GLU A 71 -3.34 14.84 -11.14
C GLU A 71 -4.32 14.41 -10.05
N TYR A 72 -5.50 13.89 -10.44
CA TYR A 72 -6.49 13.39 -9.49
C TYR A 72 -5.96 12.19 -8.69
N GLN A 73 -5.33 11.22 -9.36
CA GLN A 73 -4.74 10.07 -8.67
C GLN A 73 -3.70 10.50 -7.65
N ARG A 74 -2.79 11.40 -8.01
CA ARG A 74 -1.76 11.92 -7.10
C ARG A 74 -2.39 12.63 -5.90
N ARG A 75 -3.45 13.40 -6.10
CA ARG A 75 -4.17 14.07 -5.02
C ARG A 75 -4.80 13.06 -4.05
N VAL A 76 -5.36 11.98 -4.56
CA VAL A 76 -5.85 10.88 -3.72
C VAL A 76 -4.69 10.26 -2.96
N TRP A 77 -3.62 9.89 -3.63
CA TRP A 77 -2.46 9.23 -2.98
C TRP A 77 -1.80 10.10 -1.92
N ASP A 78 -1.68 11.39 -2.14
CA ASP A 78 -1.17 12.33 -1.13
C ASP A 78 -2.05 12.34 0.11
N HIS A 79 -3.37 12.31 -0.08
CA HIS A 79 -4.32 12.23 1.03
C HIS A 79 -4.18 10.91 1.80
N LEU A 80 -3.99 9.79 1.10
CA LEU A 80 -3.80 8.48 1.74
C LEU A 80 -2.58 8.47 2.66
N ARG A 81 -1.50 9.12 2.26
CA ARG A 81 -0.28 9.21 3.08
C ARG A 81 -0.49 9.91 4.41
N ALA A 82 -1.51 10.74 4.52
CA ALA A 82 -1.88 11.44 5.75
C ALA A 82 -2.75 10.60 6.69
N ILE A 83 -3.26 9.44 6.26
CA ILE A 83 -4.04 8.56 7.13
C ILE A 83 -3.10 7.86 8.11
N PRO A 84 -3.26 8.08 9.43
CA PRO A 84 -2.36 7.48 10.40
C PRO A 84 -2.46 5.95 10.46
N ARG A 85 -1.36 5.31 10.82
CA ARG A 85 -1.34 3.88 11.12
C ARG A 85 -2.40 3.54 12.16
N GLY A 86 -3.10 2.44 11.96
CA GLY A 86 -4.18 1.98 12.85
C GLY A 86 -5.53 2.63 12.59
N GLN A 87 -5.61 3.56 11.64
CA GLN A 87 -6.84 4.21 11.23
C GLN A 87 -7.22 3.83 9.82
N THR A 88 -8.51 3.90 9.52
CA THR A 88 -9.05 3.72 8.18
C THR A 88 -9.98 4.87 7.82
N ARG A 89 -10.17 5.06 6.51
CA ARG A 89 -11.16 5.97 5.96
C ARG A 89 -12.01 5.22 4.95
N THR A 90 -13.27 5.58 4.83
CA THR A 90 -14.10 5.03 3.75
C THR A 90 -13.80 5.73 2.44
N TYR A 91 -14.14 5.10 1.32
CA TYR A 91 -14.01 5.73 0.00
C TYR A 91 -14.77 7.04 -0.08
N ALA A 92 -15.95 7.12 0.54
CA ALA A 92 -16.76 8.34 0.60
C ALA A 92 -16.08 9.44 1.41
N GLU A 93 -15.45 9.11 2.54
CA GLU A 93 -14.72 10.08 3.35
C GLU A 93 -13.52 10.66 2.60
N VAL A 94 -12.77 9.83 1.88
CA VAL A 94 -11.67 10.30 1.04
C VAL A 94 -12.20 11.20 -0.08
N ALA A 95 -13.30 10.82 -0.74
CA ALA A 95 -13.93 11.63 -1.79
C ALA A 95 -14.35 13.00 -1.27
N ARG A 96 -14.89 13.10 -0.06
CA ARG A 96 -15.21 14.39 0.56
C ARG A 96 -13.99 15.29 0.74
N ALA A 97 -12.85 14.69 1.05
CA ALA A 97 -11.62 15.45 1.27
C ALA A 97 -10.95 15.90 -0.04
N VAL A 98 -10.93 15.04 -1.06
CA VAL A 98 -10.16 15.30 -2.29
C VAL A 98 -11.02 15.68 -3.49
N GLY A 99 -12.33 15.49 -3.40
CA GLY A 99 -13.26 15.65 -4.51
C GLY A 99 -13.53 14.35 -5.26
N GLY A 100 -14.43 14.39 -6.20
CA GLY A 100 -14.87 13.22 -6.94
C GLY A 100 -15.91 12.39 -6.19
N SER A 101 -15.90 11.09 -6.42
CA SER A 101 -16.84 10.14 -5.85
C SER A 101 -16.12 8.98 -5.18
N ALA A 102 -16.85 8.21 -4.39
CA ALA A 102 -16.31 6.95 -3.84
C ALA A 102 -15.75 6.03 -4.95
N ARG A 103 -16.40 6.00 -6.10
CA ARG A 103 -15.98 5.21 -7.26
C ARG A 103 -14.67 5.72 -7.86
N SER A 104 -14.51 7.03 -8.04
CA SER A 104 -13.28 7.61 -8.58
C SER A 104 -12.11 7.46 -7.59
N VAL A 105 -12.36 7.58 -6.30
CA VAL A 105 -11.37 7.26 -5.25
C VAL A 105 -10.99 5.78 -5.32
N GLY A 106 -11.96 4.88 -5.47
CA GLY A 106 -11.70 3.44 -5.63
C GLY A 106 -10.81 3.14 -6.82
N GLY A 107 -11.04 3.80 -7.95
CA GLY A 107 -10.19 3.68 -9.14
C GLY A 107 -8.76 4.17 -8.91
N ALA A 108 -8.59 5.32 -8.28
CA ALA A 108 -7.28 5.87 -7.92
C ALA A 108 -6.56 4.97 -6.90
N ASN A 109 -7.30 4.45 -5.94
CA ASN A 109 -6.78 3.52 -4.94
C ASN A 109 -6.22 2.25 -5.59
N ARG A 110 -6.97 1.68 -6.53
CA ARG A 110 -6.56 0.49 -7.27
C ARG A 110 -5.34 0.74 -8.15
N ALA A 111 -5.19 1.95 -8.68
CA ALA A 111 -4.10 2.32 -9.57
C ALA A 111 -2.80 2.69 -8.83
N ASN A 112 -2.78 2.67 -7.51
CA ASN A 112 -1.60 3.02 -6.70
C ASN A 112 -0.40 2.14 -7.06
N PRO A 113 0.70 2.71 -7.60
CA PRO A 113 1.87 1.92 -7.99
C PRO A 113 2.81 1.60 -6.82
N ILE A 114 2.63 2.24 -5.66
CA ILE A 114 3.52 2.12 -4.50
C ILE A 114 2.71 1.70 -3.26
N PRO A 115 2.08 0.51 -3.28
CA PRO A 115 1.29 0.07 -2.14
C PRO A 115 2.14 -0.04 -0.86
N ILE A 116 1.52 0.01 0.27
CA ILE A 116 2.09 0.04 1.61
C ILE A 116 2.72 1.39 1.94
N LEU A 117 3.68 1.86 1.16
CA LEU A 117 4.28 3.19 1.33
C LEU A 117 3.28 4.31 1.07
N ILE A 118 2.41 4.13 0.09
CA ILE A 118 1.16 4.88 -0.07
C ILE A 118 0.04 3.97 0.42
N PRO A 119 -0.52 4.22 1.60
CA PRO A 119 -1.29 3.20 2.33
C PRO A 119 -2.73 3.02 1.80
N CYS A 120 -2.86 2.54 0.57
CA CYS A 120 -4.16 2.26 -0.04
C CYS A 120 -4.98 1.20 0.73
N HIS A 121 -4.33 0.38 1.54
CA HIS A 121 -4.99 -0.56 2.44
C HIS A 121 -5.79 0.10 3.56
N ARG A 122 -5.54 1.39 3.86
CA ARG A 122 -6.27 2.16 4.89
C ARG A 122 -7.57 2.78 4.38
N VAL A 123 -7.97 2.48 3.15
CA VAL A 123 -9.25 2.89 2.58
C VAL A 123 -10.15 1.67 2.47
N ARG A 124 -11.36 1.77 3.00
CA ARG A 124 -12.31 0.66 3.07
C ARG A 124 -13.70 1.07 2.58
N ALA A 125 -14.53 0.07 2.30
CA ALA A 125 -15.96 0.29 2.12
C ALA A 125 -16.62 0.60 3.46
N ALA A 126 -17.81 1.22 3.42
CA ALA A 126 -18.56 1.56 4.62
C ALA A 126 -18.92 0.33 5.47
N ASP A 127 -19.12 -0.80 4.83
CA ASP A 127 -19.61 -2.06 5.44
C ASP A 127 -18.54 -3.19 5.43
N GLY A 128 -17.32 -2.92 5.05
CA GLY A 128 -16.29 -3.94 5.02
C GLY A 128 -14.95 -3.46 4.46
N LEU A 129 -14.12 -4.40 4.00
CA LEU A 129 -12.77 -4.11 3.50
C LEU A 129 -12.77 -3.37 2.17
N GLY A 130 -13.76 -3.60 1.30
CA GLY A 130 -13.71 -3.13 -0.08
C GLY A 130 -12.67 -3.89 -0.90
N GLY A 131 -12.29 -3.31 -2.04
CA GLY A 131 -11.25 -3.86 -2.91
C GLY A 131 -9.83 -3.53 -2.44
N TYR A 132 -8.83 -4.15 -3.11
CA TYR A 132 -7.44 -3.81 -2.89
C TYR A 132 -6.71 -3.54 -4.19
N CYS A 133 -5.77 -2.60 -4.16
CA CYS A 133 -5.01 -2.18 -5.32
C CYS A 133 -3.97 -3.24 -5.75
N GLY A 134 -3.63 -3.22 -7.04
CA GLY A 134 -2.42 -3.85 -7.58
C GLY A 134 -2.43 -5.35 -7.74
N SER A 135 -3.51 -6.05 -7.40
CA SER A 135 -3.59 -7.49 -7.59
C SER A 135 -4.68 -7.85 -8.58
N SER A 136 -4.29 -8.55 -9.66
CA SER A 136 -5.21 -9.24 -10.55
C SER A 136 -5.63 -10.61 -10.01
N ALA A 137 -5.02 -11.07 -8.93
CA ALA A 137 -5.36 -12.32 -8.27
C ALA A 137 -6.45 -12.04 -7.23
N GLU A 138 -7.68 -12.37 -7.55
CA GLU A 138 -8.78 -12.32 -6.60
C GLU A 138 -8.44 -13.14 -5.35
N GLY A 139 -8.76 -12.59 -4.17
CA GLY A 139 -8.48 -13.22 -2.89
C GLY A 139 -7.11 -12.88 -2.31
N TRP A 140 -6.05 -12.89 -3.10
CA TRP A 140 -4.70 -12.56 -2.61
C TRP A 140 -4.60 -11.11 -2.18
N GLY A 141 -5.13 -10.19 -2.98
CA GLY A 141 -5.14 -8.76 -2.65
C GLY A 141 -5.92 -8.44 -1.37
N LEU A 142 -7.09 -9.04 -1.19
CA LEU A 142 -7.88 -8.87 0.04
C LEU A 142 -7.20 -9.51 1.25
N ALA A 143 -6.57 -10.66 1.09
CA ALA A 143 -5.80 -11.29 2.15
C ALA A 143 -4.63 -10.41 2.61
N MET A 144 -3.92 -9.81 1.66
CA MET A 144 -2.85 -8.86 1.96
C MET A 144 -3.37 -7.63 2.72
N LYS A 145 -4.46 -7.03 2.25
CA LYS A 145 -5.11 -5.88 2.90
C LYS A 145 -5.47 -6.19 4.35
N ARG A 146 -6.09 -7.35 4.58
CA ARG A 146 -6.47 -7.80 5.91
C ARG A 146 -5.24 -7.97 6.82
N ARG A 147 -4.17 -8.58 6.31
CA ARG A 147 -2.92 -8.76 7.05
C ARG A 147 -2.28 -7.44 7.43
N LEU A 148 -2.26 -6.48 6.51
CA LEU A 148 -1.69 -5.15 6.77
C LEU A 148 -2.50 -4.40 7.83
N LEU A 149 -3.82 -4.41 7.74
CA LEU A 149 -4.70 -3.78 8.74
C LEU A 149 -4.57 -4.45 10.10
N THR A 150 -4.49 -5.77 10.14
CA THR A 150 -4.27 -6.53 11.38
C THR A 150 -2.92 -6.17 12.00
N LEU A 151 -1.86 -6.11 11.18
CA LEU A 151 -0.54 -5.70 11.62
C LEU A 151 -0.56 -4.31 12.27
N GLU A 152 -1.34 -3.39 11.70
CA GLU A 152 -1.47 -2.02 12.18
C GLU A 152 -2.43 -1.87 13.36
N GLY A 153 -3.12 -2.92 13.75
CA GLY A 153 -4.13 -2.88 14.81
C GLY A 153 -5.39 -2.10 14.43
N ALA A 154 -5.66 -1.95 13.14
CA ALA A 154 -6.83 -1.21 12.66
C ALA A 154 -8.10 -2.05 12.73
N ALA A 155 -9.21 -1.43 13.15
CA ALA A 155 -10.54 -1.99 13.00
C ALA A 155 -10.98 -1.80 11.54
N PHE A 156 -11.46 -2.87 10.88
CA PHE A 156 -11.85 -2.81 9.48
C PHE A 156 -13.29 -3.27 9.21
N GLY A 157 -14.19 -2.98 10.14
CA GLY A 157 -15.63 -3.10 9.91
C GLY A 157 -16.16 -4.53 9.80
N GLU A 158 -15.40 -5.53 10.13
CA GLU A 158 -16.00 -6.82 10.46
C GLU A 158 -16.87 -6.61 11.69
N ARG A 159 -18.17 -6.62 11.49
CA ARG A 159 -19.07 -6.77 12.63
C ARG A 159 -18.63 -8.06 13.31
N THR A 160 -17.93 -7.95 14.40
CA THR A 160 -17.94 -9.01 15.38
C THR A 160 -19.43 -9.27 15.65
N ARG A 161 -19.94 -10.35 15.10
CA ARG A 161 -21.17 -10.89 15.65
C ARG A 161 -20.83 -11.20 17.09
N ARG A 162 -21.14 -10.25 17.96
CA ARG A 162 -21.25 -10.59 19.36
C ARG A 162 -22.37 -11.62 19.38
N GLY A 163 -21.96 -12.89 19.48
CA GLY A 163 -22.90 -13.93 19.80
C GLY A 163 -23.64 -13.46 21.04
N ILE A 164 -24.92 -13.44 20.91
CA ILE A 164 -25.80 -13.31 22.07
C ILE A 164 -25.56 -14.52 22.95
#